data_20862a5dfa42b860bf6b8b54a468510a
#
_entry.id   20862a5dfa42b860bf6b8b54a468510a
#
_cell.length_a   1.000
_cell.length_b   1.000
_cell.length_c   1.000
_cell.angle_alpha   90.00
_cell.angle_beta   90.00
_cell.angle_gamma   90.00
#
_symmetry.space_group_name_H-M   'P 1'
#
loop_
_entity.id
_entity.type
_entity.pdbx_description
1 polymer ?
#
loop_
_entity_poly.entity_id
_entity_poly.type
_entity_poly.pdbx_seq_one_letter_code
_entity_poly.pdbx_strand_id
1 'polypeptide(L)'
;MRDYDGRAPLLVAPLKASVVFVADLSRATPIPHALDFVELASYGADADTGGHARIRFLKDLDEEIAGRHVLIVEDVIDTGLTLNYLCKTLRLRDPASLAAVTLLDRPYRRLVEDLPVRYVGFTVPDELFVGYGFDLGEKHRNLPDLHVVKTKS
;
A
#
# COMPACT_ATOMS: atom_id res chain seq x y z
N MET A 1 -2.60 -13.66 11.51
CA MET A 1 -1.37 -14.33 11.92
C MET A 1 -1.38 -15.84 11.62
N ARG A 2 -2.47 -16.55 11.88
CA ARG A 2 -2.58 -17.99 11.57
C ARG A 2 -2.23 -18.33 10.11
N ASP A 3 -2.55 -17.44 9.17
CA ASP A 3 -2.34 -17.65 7.74
C ASP A 3 -0.86 -17.69 7.31
N TYR A 4 0.03 -17.14 8.14
CA TYR A 4 1.48 -17.07 7.89
C TYR A 4 2.30 -17.79 8.96
N ASP A 5 1.66 -18.59 9.81
CA ASP A 5 2.38 -19.33 10.84
C ASP A 5 3.40 -20.29 10.20
N GLY A 6 4.64 -20.23 10.68
CA GLY A 6 5.77 -20.97 10.12
C GLY A 6 6.27 -20.53 8.74
N ARG A 7 5.75 -19.46 8.14
CA ARG A 7 6.06 -19.04 6.77
C ARG A 7 7.00 -17.85 6.64
N ALA A 8 7.26 -17.12 7.74
CA ALA A 8 8.13 -15.94 7.77
C ALA A 8 7.94 -14.99 6.58
N PRO A 9 6.77 -14.33 6.43
CA PRO A 9 6.48 -13.51 5.26
C PRO A 9 7.40 -12.31 5.15
N LEU A 10 7.56 -11.78 3.92
CA LEU A 10 8.10 -10.46 3.66
C LEU A 10 6.96 -9.45 3.62
N LEU A 11 6.99 -8.46 4.50
CA LEU A 11 6.09 -7.32 4.46
C LEU A 11 6.69 -6.27 3.52
N VAL A 12 5.96 -5.89 2.49
CA VAL A 12 6.37 -4.89 1.50
C VAL A 12 5.48 -3.67 1.63
N ALA A 13 6.05 -2.53 2.01
CA ALA A 13 5.29 -1.30 2.21
C ALA A 13 5.67 -0.23 1.18
N PRO A 14 4.69 0.26 0.39
CA PRO A 14 4.90 1.42 -0.46
C PRO A 14 5.04 2.71 0.37
N LEU A 15 6.16 3.41 0.23
CA LEU A 15 6.40 4.70 0.90
C LEU A 15 5.57 5.81 0.22
N LYS A 16 5.26 6.94 0.90
CA LYS A 16 5.66 7.24 2.29
C LYS A 16 4.56 6.95 3.33
N ALA A 17 3.28 7.12 2.97
CA ALA A 17 2.16 7.14 3.92
C ALA A 17 1.99 5.84 4.71
N SER A 18 2.42 4.71 4.17
CA SER A 18 2.35 3.40 4.83
C SER A 18 3.33 3.24 6.00
N VAL A 19 4.30 4.15 6.18
CA VAL A 19 5.41 4.00 7.14
C VAL A 19 4.94 3.79 8.57
N VAL A 20 3.93 4.52 9.01
CA VAL A 20 3.40 4.39 10.38
C VAL A 20 2.64 3.08 10.55
N PHE A 21 1.77 2.77 9.60
CA PHE A 21 0.98 1.54 9.66
C PHE A 21 1.86 0.27 9.62
N VAL A 22 2.84 0.22 8.72
CA VAL A 22 3.72 -0.96 8.66
C VAL A 22 4.57 -1.12 9.93
N ALA A 23 5.01 -0.03 10.54
CA ALA A 23 5.74 -0.07 11.80
C ALA A 23 4.87 -0.66 12.93
N ASP A 24 3.64 -0.20 13.07
CA ASP A 24 2.73 -0.72 14.07
C ASP A 24 2.29 -2.16 13.76
N LEU A 25 2.00 -2.48 12.51
CA LEU A 25 1.66 -3.84 12.09
C LEU A 25 2.79 -4.82 12.37
N SER A 26 4.02 -4.44 12.04
CA SER A 26 5.21 -5.26 12.29
C SER A 26 5.37 -5.55 13.79
N ARG A 27 5.27 -4.54 14.63
CA ARG A 27 5.39 -4.67 16.09
C ARG A 27 4.26 -5.49 16.71
N ALA A 28 3.06 -5.43 16.12
CA ALA A 28 1.90 -6.20 16.56
C ALA A 28 1.88 -7.64 16.01
N THR A 29 2.80 -7.97 15.10
CA THR A 29 2.88 -9.28 14.44
C THR A 29 3.86 -10.19 15.18
N PRO A 30 3.39 -11.23 15.90
CA PRO A 30 4.23 -12.03 16.79
C PRO A 30 5.07 -13.09 16.05
N ILE A 31 4.88 -13.29 14.76
CA ILE A 31 5.65 -14.24 13.96
C ILE A 31 6.89 -13.60 13.34
N PRO A 32 7.99 -14.34 13.13
CA PRO A 32 9.14 -13.83 12.38
C PRO A 32 8.73 -13.38 10.99
N HIS A 33 9.19 -12.21 10.58
CA HIS A 33 8.96 -11.64 9.25
C HIS A 33 10.10 -10.68 8.89
N ALA A 34 10.24 -10.42 7.60
CA ALA A 34 11.13 -9.40 7.08
C ALA A 34 10.34 -8.16 6.64
N LEU A 35 11.00 -7.04 6.52
CA LEU A 35 10.44 -5.78 6.01
C LEU A 35 11.24 -5.33 4.80
N ASP A 36 10.54 -4.84 3.79
CA ASP A 36 11.13 -4.12 2.67
C ASP A 36 10.19 -3.02 2.19
N PHE A 37 10.73 -2.08 1.46
CA PHE A 37 10.00 -0.90 1.00
C PHE A 37 10.13 -0.73 -0.49
N VAL A 38 9.08 -0.23 -1.09
CA VAL A 38 9.09 0.27 -2.47
C VAL A 38 8.62 1.72 -2.48
N GLU A 39 9.00 2.46 -3.49
CA GLU A 39 8.45 3.79 -3.75
C GLU A 39 8.03 3.87 -5.21
N LEU A 40 6.80 4.28 -5.44
CA LEU A 40 6.18 4.39 -6.75
C LEU A 40 5.81 5.84 -7.02
N ALA A 41 5.96 6.27 -8.27
CA ALA A 41 5.50 7.57 -8.72
C ALA A 41 4.61 7.43 -9.94
N SER A 42 3.57 8.26 -9.98
CA SER A 42 2.75 8.46 -11.17
C SER A 42 3.26 9.67 -11.94
N TYR A 43 3.39 9.57 -13.25
CA TYR A 43 3.83 10.66 -14.12
C TYR A 43 3.13 10.61 -15.47
N GLY A 44 3.15 11.75 -16.19
CA GLY A 44 2.73 11.80 -17.58
C GLY A 44 1.22 11.70 -17.79
N ALA A 45 0.42 12.39 -16.98
CA ALA A 45 -1.01 12.58 -17.25
C ALA A 45 -1.26 13.66 -18.31
N ASP A 46 -0.30 13.87 -19.22
CA ASP A 46 -0.38 14.87 -20.28
C ASP A 46 -1.24 14.39 -21.45
N ALA A 47 -1.71 15.34 -22.27
CA ALA A 47 -2.54 15.05 -23.45
C ALA A 47 -1.88 14.07 -24.44
N ASP A 48 -0.55 14.03 -24.49
CA ASP A 48 0.21 13.13 -25.36
C ASP A 48 0.16 11.64 -24.95
N THR A 49 -0.25 11.36 -23.71
CA THR A 49 -0.39 9.97 -23.20
C THR A 49 -1.84 9.48 -23.17
N GLY A 50 -2.78 10.22 -23.78
CA GLY A 50 -4.21 9.89 -23.72
C GLY A 50 -4.82 10.07 -22.32
N GLY A 51 -4.20 10.89 -21.47
CA GLY A 51 -4.67 11.18 -20.11
C GLY A 51 -4.39 10.06 -19.08
N HIS A 52 -3.63 9.03 -19.44
CA HIS A 52 -3.28 7.94 -18.51
C HIS A 52 -1.96 8.21 -17.79
N ALA A 53 -2.01 8.30 -16.47
CA ALA A 53 -0.83 8.33 -15.66
C ALA A 53 -0.04 7.01 -15.78
N ARG A 54 1.27 7.12 -15.99
CA ARG A 54 2.18 5.98 -15.94
C ARG A 54 2.74 5.84 -14.53
N ILE A 55 2.91 4.60 -14.09
CA ILE A 55 3.49 4.27 -12.78
C ILE A 55 4.89 3.71 -13.00
N ARG A 56 5.84 4.14 -12.18
CA ARG A 56 7.19 3.61 -12.16
C ARG A 56 7.73 3.48 -10.75
N PHE A 57 8.69 2.59 -10.57
CA PHE A 57 9.46 2.51 -9.35
C PHE A 57 10.47 3.66 -9.25
N LEU A 58 10.46 4.37 -8.12
CA LEU A 58 11.55 5.24 -7.67
C LEU A 58 12.54 4.46 -6.80
N LYS A 59 12.05 3.53 -5.99
CA LYS A 59 12.82 2.56 -5.24
C LYS A 59 12.17 1.18 -5.41
N ASP A 60 12.94 0.20 -5.80
CA ASP A 60 12.55 -1.20 -5.88
C ASP A 60 12.95 -1.95 -4.60
N LEU A 61 12.49 -3.19 -4.46
CA LEU A 61 12.87 -4.08 -3.37
C LEU A 61 14.38 -4.31 -3.33
N ASP A 62 14.91 -4.37 -2.11
CA ASP A 62 16.28 -4.83 -1.85
C ASP A 62 16.33 -6.36 -1.75
N GLU A 63 15.23 -6.98 -1.35
CA GLU A 63 15.10 -8.42 -1.11
C GLU A 63 14.64 -9.18 -2.38
N GLU A 64 15.22 -10.36 -2.57
CA GLU A 64 14.71 -11.34 -3.52
C GLU A 64 13.41 -11.98 -2.98
N ILE A 65 12.39 -12.06 -3.84
CA ILE A 65 11.07 -12.57 -3.43
C ILE A 65 10.68 -13.91 -4.04
N ALA A 66 11.50 -14.46 -4.93
CA ALA A 66 11.23 -15.78 -5.51
C ALA A 66 11.05 -16.84 -4.41
N GLY A 67 9.92 -17.55 -4.46
CA GLY A 67 9.57 -18.58 -3.48
C GLY A 67 9.20 -18.07 -2.08
N ARG A 68 9.14 -16.75 -1.85
CA ARG A 68 8.76 -16.16 -0.56
C ARG A 68 7.27 -15.81 -0.50
N HIS A 69 6.70 -15.85 0.69
CA HIS A 69 5.37 -15.31 0.94
C HIS A 69 5.47 -13.79 1.10
N VAL A 70 4.74 -13.05 0.27
CA VAL A 70 4.77 -11.58 0.24
C VAL A 70 3.41 -11.04 0.67
N LEU A 71 3.42 -10.12 1.63
CA LEU A 71 2.26 -9.35 2.07
C LEU A 71 2.53 -7.86 1.82
N ILE A 72 1.82 -7.28 0.87
CA ILE A 72 1.87 -5.84 0.62
C ILE A 72 1.08 -5.12 1.71
N VAL A 73 1.68 -4.10 2.32
CA VAL A 73 1.08 -3.30 3.40
C VAL A 73 0.80 -1.91 2.89
N GLU A 74 -0.46 -1.67 2.52
CA GLU A 74 -0.94 -0.40 1.98
C GLU A 74 -1.53 0.49 3.07
N ASP A 75 -1.36 1.78 2.92
CA ASP A 75 -2.05 2.80 3.73
C ASP A 75 -3.52 2.94 3.29
N VAL A 76 -3.76 3.14 2.02
CA VAL A 76 -5.10 3.25 1.43
C VAL A 76 -5.16 2.61 0.05
N ILE A 77 -6.25 1.92 -0.23
CA ILE A 77 -6.61 1.51 -1.59
C ILE A 77 -7.73 2.41 -2.08
N ASP A 78 -7.42 3.20 -3.08
CA ASP A 78 -8.33 4.13 -3.75
C ASP A 78 -8.82 3.53 -5.08
N THR A 79 -8.29 3.98 -6.21
CA THR A 79 -8.61 3.42 -7.53
C THR A 79 -8.15 1.98 -7.68
N GLY A 80 -7.12 1.57 -6.96
CA GLY A 80 -6.48 0.27 -7.06
C GLY A 80 -5.42 0.17 -8.17
N LEU A 81 -5.20 1.23 -8.95
CA LEU A 81 -4.25 1.21 -10.06
C LEU A 81 -2.81 0.99 -9.60
N THR A 82 -2.39 1.68 -8.54
CA THR A 82 -1.03 1.54 -7.99
C THR A 82 -0.78 0.14 -7.43
N LEU A 83 -1.72 -0.36 -6.63
CA LEU A 83 -1.62 -1.71 -6.08
C LEU A 83 -1.64 -2.77 -7.19
N ASN A 84 -2.47 -2.60 -8.22
CA ASN A 84 -2.54 -3.52 -9.36
C ASN A 84 -1.20 -3.56 -10.11
N TYR A 85 -0.59 -2.41 -10.36
CA TYR A 85 0.73 -2.33 -10.99
C TYR A 85 1.78 -3.05 -10.14
N LEU A 86 1.82 -2.79 -8.85
CA LEU A 86 2.75 -3.44 -7.92
C LEU A 86 2.55 -4.95 -7.90
N CYS A 87 1.32 -5.42 -7.77
CA CYS A 87 1.00 -6.85 -7.78
C CYS A 87 1.42 -7.53 -9.08
N LYS A 88 1.15 -6.92 -10.24
CA LYS A 88 1.56 -7.47 -11.54
C LYS A 88 3.08 -7.58 -11.64
N THR A 89 3.79 -6.54 -11.22
CA THR A 89 5.27 -6.52 -11.25
C THR A 89 5.86 -7.56 -10.31
N LEU A 90 5.35 -7.67 -9.08
CA LEU A 90 5.88 -8.63 -8.12
C LEU A 90 5.54 -10.08 -8.49
N ARG A 91 4.39 -10.35 -9.11
CA ARG A 91 4.05 -11.71 -9.60
C ARG A 91 5.05 -12.24 -10.63
N LEU A 92 5.64 -11.37 -11.44
CA LEU A 92 6.67 -11.77 -12.42
C LEU A 92 7.98 -12.23 -11.75
N ARG A 93 8.13 -12.04 -10.46
CA ARG A 93 9.30 -12.47 -9.67
C ARG A 93 9.06 -13.77 -8.90
N ASP A 94 7.99 -14.51 -9.23
CA ASP A 94 7.64 -15.83 -8.72
C ASP A 94 7.58 -15.97 -7.19
N PRO A 95 6.87 -15.09 -6.46
CA PRO A 95 6.65 -15.29 -5.03
C PRO A 95 5.82 -16.56 -4.78
N ALA A 96 6.03 -17.20 -3.64
CA ALA A 96 5.22 -18.36 -3.24
C ALA A 96 3.74 -17.98 -3.00
N SER A 97 3.50 -16.76 -2.52
CA SER A 97 2.17 -16.16 -2.44
C SER A 97 2.27 -14.64 -2.42
N LEU A 98 1.24 -13.98 -2.90
CA LEU A 98 1.11 -12.53 -2.87
C LEU A 98 -0.30 -12.15 -2.40
N ALA A 99 -0.36 -11.39 -1.32
CA ALA A 99 -1.59 -10.81 -0.79
C ALA A 99 -1.35 -9.37 -0.36
N ALA A 100 -2.41 -8.64 -0.05
CA ALA A 100 -2.34 -7.29 0.47
C ALA A 100 -3.18 -7.12 1.73
N VAL A 101 -2.70 -6.26 2.61
CA VAL A 101 -3.44 -5.67 3.72
C VAL A 101 -3.48 -4.16 3.52
N THR A 102 -4.61 -3.55 3.79
CA THR A 102 -4.74 -2.08 3.77
C THR A 102 -5.30 -1.56 5.08
N LEU A 103 -4.80 -0.42 5.53
CA LEU A 103 -5.40 0.28 6.67
C LEU A 103 -6.76 0.83 6.29
N LEU A 104 -6.85 1.56 5.18
CA LEU A 104 -8.09 2.15 4.68
C LEU A 104 -8.46 1.60 3.31
N ASP A 105 -9.72 1.27 3.12
CA ASP A 105 -10.31 0.94 1.83
C ASP A 105 -11.37 1.96 1.44
N ARG A 106 -11.25 2.52 0.22
CA ARG A 106 -12.16 3.50 -0.37
C ARG A 106 -12.77 2.95 -1.65
N PRO A 107 -13.76 2.06 -1.57
CA PRO A 107 -14.27 1.34 -2.73
C PRO A 107 -14.97 2.21 -3.78
N TYR A 108 -15.36 3.44 -3.44
CA TYR A 108 -16.10 4.34 -4.35
C TYR A 108 -15.32 4.75 -5.60
N ARG A 109 -13.99 4.75 -5.52
CA ARG A 109 -13.11 5.13 -6.61
C ARG A 109 -12.47 3.95 -7.32
N ARG A 110 -12.87 2.73 -6.98
CA ARG A 110 -12.25 1.52 -7.48
C ARG A 110 -12.41 1.39 -9.00
N LEU A 111 -11.28 1.26 -9.69
CA LEU A 111 -11.18 1.03 -11.14
C LEU A 111 -10.69 -0.38 -11.47
N VAL A 112 -10.10 -1.08 -10.51
CA VAL A 112 -9.59 -2.44 -10.64
C VAL A 112 -10.23 -3.30 -9.56
N GLU A 113 -10.96 -4.33 -9.95
CA GLU A 113 -11.73 -5.17 -9.02
C GLU A 113 -10.93 -6.37 -8.50
N ASP A 114 -10.11 -6.96 -9.34
CA ASP A 114 -9.39 -8.22 -9.02
C ASP A 114 -8.03 -7.95 -8.34
N LEU A 115 -8.09 -7.43 -7.13
CA LEU A 115 -6.92 -7.17 -6.30
C LEU A 115 -6.79 -8.24 -5.20
N PRO A 116 -5.58 -8.71 -4.85
CA PRO A 116 -5.37 -9.74 -3.84
C PRO A 116 -5.48 -9.20 -2.40
N VAL A 117 -6.43 -8.32 -2.14
CA VAL A 117 -6.67 -7.73 -0.81
C VAL A 117 -7.30 -8.77 0.09
N ARG A 118 -6.56 -9.17 1.12
CA ARG A 118 -6.99 -10.20 2.07
C ARG A 118 -7.46 -9.64 3.39
N TYR A 119 -6.90 -8.50 3.78
CA TYR A 119 -7.21 -7.87 5.06
C TYR A 119 -7.48 -6.37 4.87
N VAL A 120 -8.55 -5.90 5.47
CA VAL A 120 -8.96 -4.49 5.47
C VAL A 120 -9.14 -4.02 6.90
N GLY A 121 -8.47 -2.94 7.26
CA GLY A 121 -8.63 -2.31 8.57
C GLY A 121 -9.99 -1.61 8.67
N PHE A 122 -10.21 -0.63 7.82
CA PHE A 122 -11.43 0.16 7.80
C PHE A 122 -11.87 0.47 6.37
N THR A 123 -13.16 0.33 6.11
CA THR A 123 -13.79 0.88 4.92
C THR A 123 -14.27 2.30 5.26
N VAL A 124 -13.84 3.28 4.49
CA VAL A 124 -14.03 4.70 4.78
C VAL A 124 -14.75 5.42 3.63
N PRO A 125 -15.47 6.52 3.93
CA PRO A 125 -16.09 7.35 2.89
C PRO A 125 -15.06 8.09 2.05
N ASP A 126 -15.51 8.73 0.97
CA ASP A 126 -14.68 9.55 0.09
C ASP A 126 -14.34 10.90 0.73
N GLU A 127 -13.45 10.87 1.71
CA GLU A 127 -12.97 12.01 2.47
C GLU A 127 -11.44 12.09 2.38
N LEU A 128 -10.91 13.27 2.62
CA LEU A 128 -9.46 13.49 2.70
C LEU A 128 -8.99 13.27 4.14
N PHE A 129 -8.04 12.36 4.32
CA PHE A 129 -7.46 12.03 5.61
C PHE A 129 -6.04 12.58 5.77
N VAL A 130 -5.69 12.98 6.98
CA VAL A 130 -4.33 13.35 7.40
C VAL A 130 -4.01 12.71 8.75
N GLY A 131 -2.73 12.60 9.05
CA GLY A 131 -2.25 11.94 10.27
C GLY A 131 -2.02 10.45 10.08
N TYR A 132 -1.39 9.84 11.03
CA TYR A 132 -1.00 8.42 11.00
C TYR A 132 -0.26 8.02 9.70
N GLY A 133 0.61 8.89 9.23
CA GLY A 133 1.36 8.74 7.98
C GLY A 133 0.77 9.47 6.78
N PHE A 134 -0.52 9.76 6.76
CA PHE A 134 -1.18 10.50 5.68
C PHE A 134 -0.85 11.99 5.75
N ASP A 135 -0.73 12.63 4.61
CA ASP A 135 -0.32 14.02 4.50
C ASP A 135 -1.30 14.90 3.75
N LEU A 136 -1.06 16.20 3.92
CA LEU A 136 -1.57 17.26 3.07
C LEU A 136 -0.40 18.20 2.77
N GLY A 137 0.10 18.19 1.53
CA GLY A 137 1.27 18.97 1.14
C GLY A 137 2.53 18.64 1.95
N GLU A 138 2.79 17.36 2.17
CA GLU A 138 3.92 16.81 2.94
C GLU A 138 3.89 17.15 4.44
N LYS A 139 2.75 17.62 4.95
CA LYS A 139 2.56 17.97 6.37
C LYS A 139 1.52 17.06 7.02
N HIS A 140 1.55 17.02 8.34
CA HIS A 140 0.59 16.30 9.20
C HIS A 140 0.75 14.78 9.27
N ARG A 141 1.75 14.17 8.64
CA ARG A 141 2.03 12.74 8.77
C ARG A 141 2.30 12.31 10.22
N ASN A 142 2.82 13.23 11.04
CA ASN A 142 3.21 13.01 12.43
C ASN A 142 2.06 12.99 13.42
N LEU A 143 0.84 13.36 13.03
CA LEU A 143 -0.30 13.30 13.92
C LEU A 143 -0.55 11.84 14.34
N PRO A 144 -0.81 11.58 15.63
CA PRO A 144 -0.93 10.19 16.12
C PRO A 144 -2.18 9.48 15.60
N ASP A 145 -3.23 10.24 15.29
CA ASP A 145 -4.52 9.73 14.84
C ASP A 145 -4.84 10.15 13.41
N LEU A 146 -5.78 9.46 12.79
CA LEU A 146 -6.37 9.86 11.51
C LEU A 146 -7.41 10.97 11.72
N HIS A 147 -7.29 12.03 10.95
CA HIS A 147 -8.21 13.16 10.94
C HIS A 147 -8.79 13.38 9.56
N VAL A 148 -10.07 13.74 9.51
CA VAL A 148 -10.72 14.17 8.28
C VAL A 148 -10.45 15.67 8.07
N VAL A 149 -9.96 16.02 6.88
CA VAL A 149 -9.78 17.42 6.50
C VAL A 149 -11.10 18.00 6.05
N LYS A 150 -11.61 18.97 6.79
CA LYS A 150 -12.78 19.75 6.37
C LYS A 150 -12.31 20.90 5.49
N THR A 151 -12.64 20.85 4.21
CA THR A 151 -12.50 22.00 3.33
C THR A 151 -13.55 23.03 3.74
N LYS A 152 -13.11 24.26 4.07
CA LYS A 152 -14.05 25.37 4.25
C LYS A 152 -14.72 25.62 2.89
N SER A 153 -16.02 25.43 2.84
CA SER A 153 -16.88 25.87 1.74
C SER A 153 -16.87 27.40 1.63
#